data_d1f9a931826096c528d0caad48f7ceb5
#
_entry.id   d1f9a931826096c528d0caad48f7ceb5
#
_cell.length_a   1.000
_cell.length_b   1.000
_cell.length_c   1.000
_cell.angle_alpha   90.00
_cell.angle_beta   90.00
_cell.angle_gamma   90.00
#
_symmetry.space_group_name_H-M   'P 1'
#
loop_
_entity.id
_entity.type
_entity.pdbx_description
1 polymer ?
#
loop_
_entity_poly.entity_id
_entity_poly.type
_entity_poly.pdbx_seq_one_letter_code
_entity_poly.pdbx_strand_id
1 'polypeptide(L)'
;MEPQPREPDRVSAVSGTPPSPIVVMGVSGSGKSTVGSALAQRLRVPFLDADTVHPPANIAKMAAGEPLNDDDRNPWLEKVGQWLADHRDGGVVACSALKRKYRDRLGAHCPRVELLYLQGSPELIGRRLAARSGHFMPAALLQSQFDALEPLGADERGVVINLTDDSQDVGGLHVIVDTFLAEFAARQHN
;
A
#
# COMPACT_ATOMS: atom_id res chain seq x y z
N MET A 1 9.30 -47.49 25.71
CA MET A 1 9.55 -46.08 26.03
C MET A 1 9.59 -45.36 24.71
N GLU A 2 8.40 -44.95 24.23
CA GLU A 2 8.24 -44.24 22.93
C GLU A 2 8.61 -42.76 23.10
N PRO A 3 9.32 -42.17 22.13
CA PRO A 3 9.62 -40.76 22.18
C PRO A 3 8.37 -39.92 21.83
N GLN A 4 8.01 -39.01 22.72
CA GLN A 4 6.93 -38.03 22.48
C GLN A 4 7.29 -37.08 21.34
N PRO A 5 6.33 -36.70 20.50
CA PRO A 5 6.55 -35.71 19.46
C PRO A 5 6.78 -34.32 20.07
N ARG A 6 7.87 -33.66 19.66
CA ARG A 6 8.16 -32.26 20.01
C ARG A 6 7.10 -31.36 19.40
N GLU A 7 6.43 -30.59 20.25
CA GLU A 7 5.60 -29.48 19.81
C GLU A 7 6.43 -28.50 18.95
N PRO A 8 5.87 -27.97 17.84
CA PRO A 8 6.55 -26.92 17.09
C PRO A 8 6.67 -25.68 17.97
N ASP A 9 7.89 -25.11 17.99
CA ASP A 9 8.22 -23.86 18.66
C ASP A 9 7.16 -22.80 18.39
N ARG A 10 6.46 -22.37 19.43
CA ARG A 10 5.65 -21.17 19.45
C ARG A 10 6.59 -19.98 19.25
N VAL A 11 6.72 -19.53 18.01
CA VAL A 11 7.30 -18.22 17.71
C VAL A 11 6.47 -17.21 18.51
N SER A 12 7.10 -16.55 19.47
CA SER A 12 6.52 -15.58 20.37
C SER A 12 5.65 -14.59 19.58
N ALA A 13 4.36 -14.60 19.85
CA ALA A 13 3.45 -13.56 19.42
C ALA A 13 3.99 -12.23 19.98
N VAL A 14 4.29 -11.30 19.10
CA VAL A 14 4.61 -9.92 19.47
C VAL A 14 3.37 -9.38 20.18
N SER A 15 3.55 -9.14 21.48
CA SER A 15 2.49 -8.82 22.43
C SER A 15 1.86 -7.46 22.11
N GLY A 16 0.53 -7.40 21.95
CA GLY A 16 -0.22 -6.39 22.69
C GLY A 16 -1.01 -5.33 21.95
N THR A 17 -1.02 -5.14 20.64
CA THR A 17 -2.02 -4.26 20.01
C THR A 17 -2.61 -4.96 18.79
N PRO A 18 -3.95 -4.98 18.62
CA PRO A 18 -4.51 -5.56 17.40
C PRO A 18 -3.91 -4.85 16.19
N PRO A 19 -3.42 -5.59 15.20
CA PRO A 19 -2.80 -4.99 14.02
C PRO A 19 -3.80 -4.06 13.34
N SER A 20 -3.40 -2.80 13.12
CA SER A 20 -4.21 -1.86 12.35
C SER A 20 -4.10 -2.21 10.86
N PRO A 21 -5.16 -2.02 10.07
CA PRO A 21 -5.04 -2.14 8.62
C PRO A 21 -4.05 -1.14 8.05
N ILE A 22 -3.37 -1.54 6.98
CA ILE A 22 -2.31 -0.76 6.35
C ILE A 22 -2.68 -0.48 4.90
N VAL A 23 -2.56 0.77 4.47
CA VAL A 23 -2.65 1.16 3.07
C VAL A 23 -1.25 1.51 2.56
N VAL A 24 -0.76 0.73 1.61
CA VAL A 24 0.48 1.02 0.88
C VAL A 24 0.14 1.94 -0.28
N MET A 25 0.60 3.19 -0.22
CA MET A 25 0.25 4.24 -1.16
C MET A 25 1.44 4.74 -1.98
N GLY A 26 1.13 5.42 -3.06
CA GLY A 26 2.10 6.03 -3.98
C GLY A 26 1.63 5.97 -5.43
N VAL A 27 2.39 6.58 -6.33
CA VAL A 27 2.09 6.58 -7.77
C VAL A 27 2.25 5.19 -8.40
N SER A 28 1.74 4.99 -9.60
CA SER A 28 2.00 3.79 -10.39
C SER A 28 3.51 3.59 -10.56
N GLY A 29 3.96 2.34 -10.48
CA GLY A 29 5.40 2.02 -10.58
C GLY A 29 6.19 2.16 -9.27
N SER A 30 5.59 2.65 -8.19
CA SER A 30 6.28 2.73 -6.88
C SER A 30 6.48 1.38 -6.18
N GLY A 31 5.80 0.30 -6.64
CA GLY A 31 5.95 -1.04 -6.05
C GLY A 31 4.91 -1.39 -4.98
N LYS A 32 3.80 -0.68 -4.90
CA LYS A 32 2.74 -0.87 -3.89
C LYS A 32 2.27 -2.32 -3.75
N SER A 33 1.96 -2.97 -4.87
CA SER A 33 1.43 -4.36 -4.85
C SER A 33 2.49 -5.35 -4.37
N THR A 34 3.76 -5.16 -4.79
CA THR A 34 4.88 -6.00 -4.36
C THR A 34 5.15 -5.84 -2.86
N VAL A 35 5.29 -4.60 -2.39
CA VAL A 35 5.52 -4.29 -0.97
C VAL A 35 4.32 -4.70 -0.13
N GLY A 36 3.10 -4.40 -0.59
CA GLY A 36 1.87 -4.75 0.12
C GLY A 36 1.69 -6.25 0.29
N SER A 37 1.94 -7.03 -0.76
CA SER A 37 1.87 -8.49 -0.69
C SER A 37 2.93 -9.07 0.26
N ALA A 38 4.18 -8.57 0.19
CA ALA A 38 5.24 -9.02 1.09
C ALA A 38 4.95 -8.68 2.56
N LEU A 39 4.43 -7.47 2.80
CA LEU A 39 4.04 -7.02 4.13
C LEU A 39 2.89 -7.87 4.70
N ALA A 40 1.86 -8.15 3.88
CA ALA A 40 0.74 -8.99 4.28
C ALA A 40 1.18 -10.42 4.64
N GLN A 41 2.09 -11.01 3.84
CA GLN A 41 2.69 -12.31 4.14
C GLN A 41 3.47 -12.29 5.45
N ARG A 42 4.28 -11.26 5.68
CA ARG A 42 5.07 -11.10 6.90
C ARG A 42 4.20 -10.97 8.15
N LEU A 43 3.08 -10.26 8.04
CA LEU A 43 2.10 -10.07 9.11
C LEU A 43 1.08 -11.21 9.22
N ARG A 44 1.00 -12.09 8.22
CA ARG A 44 0.00 -13.17 8.10
C ARG A 44 -1.44 -12.63 8.11
N VAL A 45 -1.67 -11.57 7.34
CA VAL A 45 -2.98 -10.93 7.19
C VAL A 45 -3.42 -10.92 5.73
N PRO A 46 -4.73 -10.72 5.44
CA PRO A 46 -5.23 -10.60 4.07
C PRO A 46 -4.60 -9.44 3.30
N PHE A 47 -4.48 -9.60 1.99
CA PHE A 47 -4.01 -8.59 1.05
C PHE A 47 -5.06 -8.29 -0.02
N LEU A 48 -5.27 -7.00 -0.32
CA LEU A 48 -6.07 -6.51 -1.44
C LEU A 48 -5.22 -5.60 -2.33
N ASP A 49 -5.15 -5.90 -3.62
CA ASP A 49 -4.75 -4.91 -4.62
C ASP A 49 -5.99 -4.13 -5.06
N ALA A 50 -6.04 -2.84 -4.70
CA ALA A 50 -7.20 -2.00 -4.98
C ALA A 50 -7.46 -1.81 -6.48
N ASP A 51 -6.46 -2.00 -7.34
CA ASP A 51 -6.64 -1.93 -8.79
C ASP A 51 -7.59 -3.02 -9.30
N THR A 52 -7.70 -4.15 -8.59
CA THR A 52 -8.60 -5.27 -8.94
C THR A 52 -10.08 -4.98 -8.68
N VAL A 53 -10.39 -3.96 -7.90
CA VAL A 53 -11.78 -3.61 -7.54
C VAL A 53 -12.29 -2.33 -8.20
N HIS A 54 -11.55 -1.81 -9.19
CA HIS A 54 -12.04 -0.70 -10.01
C HIS A 54 -13.33 -1.09 -10.76
N PRO A 55 -14.31 -0.17 -10.85
CA PRO A 55 -15.46 -0.37 -11.75
C PRO A 55 -15.02 -0.52 -13.21
N PRO A 56 -15.77 -1.28 -14.03
CA PRO A 56 -15.43 -1.45 -15.45
C PRO A 56 -15.25 -0.14 -16.24
N ALA A 57 -16.03 0.90 -15.90
CA ALA A 57 -15.88 2.22 -16.52
C ALA A 57 -14.52 2.85 -16.24
N ASN A 58 -13.97 2.69 -15.03
CA ASN A 58 -12.65 3.18 -14.67
C ASN A 58 -11.56 2.42 -15.44
N ILE A 59 -11.70 1.11 -15.55
CA ILE A 59 -10.77 0.26 -16.32
C ILE A 59 -10.74 0.71 -17.78
N ALA A 60 -11.91 0.97 -18.38
CA ALA A 60 -12.01 1.46 -19.76
C ALA A 60 -11.33 2.82 -19.96
N LYS A 61 -11.54 3.77 -19.04
CA LYS A 61 -10.87 5.09 -19.07
C LYS A 61 -9.35 4.95 -19.00
N MET A 62 -8.86 4.17 -18.03
CA MET A 62 -7.41 3.96 -17.86
C MET A 62 -6.79 3.28 -19.09
N ALA A 63 -7.49 2.30 -19.69
CA ALA A 63 -7.05 1.64 -20.92
C ALA A 63 -7.00 2.58 -22.12
N ALA A 64 -7.88 3.60 -22.15
CA ALA A 64 -7.87 4.67 -23.17
C ALA A 64 -6.81 5.74 -22.90
N GLY A 65 -6.03 5.66 -21.82
CA GLY A 65 -5.06 6.66 -21.44
C GLY A 65 -5.66 7.91 -20.79
N GLU A 66 -6.93 7.83 -20.37
CA GLU A 66 -7.63 8.92 -19.71
C GLU A 66 -7.45 8.87 -18.19
N PRO A 67 -7.08 9.99 -17.52
CA PRO A 67 -6.99 10.02 -16.07
C PRO A 67 -8.37 9.95 -15.44
N LEU A 68 -8.47 9.22 -14.31
CA LEU A 68 -9.68 9.20 -13.50
C LEU A 68 -9.85 10.53 -12.76
N ASN A 69 -11.07 11.04 -12.71
CA ASN A 69 -11.44 12.17 -11.86
C ASN A 69 -11.92 11.69 -10.47
N ASP A 70 -12.33 12.64 -9.62
CA ASP A 70 -12.77 12.32 -8.26
C ASP A 70 -14.07 11.51 -8.24
N ASP A 71 -15.01 11.79 -9.15
CA ASP A 71 -16.29 11.08 -9.24
C ASP A 71 -16.08 9.63 -9.68
N ASP A 72 -15.14 9.40 -10.60
CA ASP A 72 -14.74 8.04 -11.00
C ASP A 72 -14.17 7.25 -9.83
N ARG A 73 -13.41 7.91 -8.93
CA ARG A 73 -12.76 7.27 -7.79
C ARG A 73 -13.69 7.01 -6.62
N ASN A 74 -14.75 7.79 -6.45
CA ASN A 74 -15.62 7.69 -5.30
C ASN A 74 -16.17 6.27 -5.06
N PRO A 75 -16.79 5.58 -6.06
CA PRO A 75 -17.29 4.22 -5.86
C PRO A 75 -16.18 3.19 -5.57
N TRP A 76 -15.00 3.43 -6.13
CA TRP A 76 -13.84 2.58 -5.90
C TRP A 76 -13.29 2.74 -4.47
N LEU A 77 -13.15 3.98 -3.99
CA LEU A 77 -12.71 4.26 -2.62
C LEU A 77 -13.70 3.73 -1.57
N GLU A 78 -15.01 3.75 -1.86
CA GLU A 78 -16.01 3.13 -0.98
C GLU A 78 -15.76 1.61 -0.83
N LYS A 79 -15.49 0.90 -1.93
CA LYS A 79 -15.17 -0.54 -1.87
C LYS A 79 -13.90 -0.82 -1.07
N VAL A 80 -12.85 -0.01 -1.28
CA VAL A 80 -11.59 -0.13 -0.53
C VAL A 80 -11.82 0.18 0.96
N GLY A 81 -12.56 1.25 1.26
CA GLY A 81 -12.92 1.62 2.62
C GLY A 81 -13.73 0.53 3.34
N GLN A 82 -14.72 -0.06 2.67
CA GLN A 82 -15.49 -1.16 3.23
C GLN A 82 -14.59 -2.38 3.52
N TRP A 83 -13.69 -2.73 2.60
CA TRP A 83 -12.74 -3.81 2.83
C TRP A 83 -11.85 -3.55 4.06
N LEU A 84 -11.37 -2.31 4.24
CA LEU A 84 -10.61 -1.92 5.44
C LEU A 84 -11.44 -2.05 6.72
N ALA A 85 -12.72 -1.67 6.68
CA ALA A 85 -13.64 -1.82 7.82
C ALA A 85 -13.89 -3.29 8.18
N ASP A 86 -13.97 -4.17 7.18
CA ASP A 86 -14.14 -5.61 7.38
C ASP A 86 -12.86 -6.30 7.91
N HIS A 87 -11.69 -5.66 7.71
CA HIS A 87 -10.38 -6.17 8.13
C HIS A 87 -9.70 -5.26 9.17
N ARG A 88 -10.50 -4.65 10.05
CA ARG A 88 -9.99 -3.70 11.07
C ARG A 88 -8.99 -4.28 12.06
N ASP A 89 -8.95 -5.60 12.18
CA ASP A 89 -8.02 -6.34 13.04
C ASP A 89 -6.75 -6.79 12.30
N GLY A 90 -6.58 -6.33 11.07
CA GLY A 90 -5.38 -6.56 10.27
C GLY A 90 -5.71 -6.86 8.82
N GLY A 91 -5.06 -6.16 7.93
CA GLY A 91 -5.14 -6.31 6.48
C GLY A 91 -4.20 -5.32 5.79
N VAL A 92 -3.78 -5.61 4.58
CA VAL A 92 -2.94 -4.71 3.78
C VAL A 92 -3.61 -4.45 2.45
N VAL A 93 -3.73 -3.18 2.08
CA VAL A 93 -4.26 -2.75 0.78
C VAL A 93 -3.19 -2.00 0.01
N ALA A 94 -2.93 -2.38 -1.23
CA ALA A 94 -2.20 -1.54 -2.18
C ALA A 94 -3.20 -0.60 -2.87
N CYS A 95 -3.11 0.71 -2.62
CA CYS A 95 -4.02 1.73 -3.16
C CYS A 95 -3.25 3.02 -3.42
N SER A 96 -3.44 3.65 -4.57
CA SER A 96 -2.73 4.89 -4.89
C SER A 96 -2.92 5.99 -3.84
N ALA A 97 -4.15 6.22 -3.37
CA ALA A 97 -4.53 7.14 -2.29
C ALA A 97 -3.83 8.52 -2.34
N LEU A 98 -3.68 9.09 -3.57
CA LEU A 98 -2.79 10.21 -3.84
C LEU A 98 -3.20 11.52 -3.16
N LYS A 99 -4.50 11.81 -3.07
CA LYS A 99 -5.00 13.03 -2.46
C LYS A 99 -5.36 12.81 -1.00
N ARG A 100 -5.19 13.84 -0.18
CA ARG A 100 -5.59 13.83 1.23
C ARG A 100 -7.06 13.43 1.39
N LYS A 101 -7.96 13.98 0.61
CA LYS A 101 -9.40 13.65 0.69
C LYS A 101 -9.72 12.18 0.40
N TYR A 102 -8.88 11.47 -0.39
CA TYR A 102 -9.04 10.03 -0.59
C TYR A 102 -8.66 9.26 0.67
N ARG A 103 -7.57 9.67 1.32
CA ARG A 103 -7.11 9.08 2.58
C ARG A 103 -8.08 9.36 3.73
N ASP A 104 -8.65 10.58 3.79
CA ASP A 104 -9.69 10.93 4.75
C ASP A 104 -10.92 10.04 4.59
N ARG A 105 -11.32 9.72 3.34
CA ARG A 105 -12.43 8.81 3.07
C ARG A 105 -12.13 7.39 3.55
N LEU A 106 -10.94 6.87 3.30
CA LEU A 106 -10.52 5.57 3.83
C LEU A 106 -10.48 5.57 5.36
N GLY A 107 -9.97 6.65 5.97
CA GLY A 107 -9.96 6.86 7.42
C GLY A 107 -11.35 6.95 8.04
N ALA A 108 -12.37 7.45 7.32
CA ALA A 108 -13.74 7.46 7.78
C ALA A 108 -14.32 6.04 7.94
N HIS A 109 -13.91 5.09 7.08
CA HIS A 109 -14.28 3.68 7.22
C HIS A 109 -13.47 2.95 8.31
N CYS A 110 -12.18 3.29 8.42
CA CYS A 110 -11.28 2.69 9.39
C CYS A 110 -10.35 3.75 10.02
N PRO A 111 -10.75 4.37 11.16
CA PRO A 111 -9.98 5.45 11.80
C PRO A 111 -8.56 5.04 12.27
N ARG A 112 -8.31 3.75 12.39
CA ARG A 112 -7.00 3.22 12.80
C ARG A 112 -6.10 2.84 11.63
N VAL A 113 -6.51 3.13 10.38
CA VAL A 113 -5.70 2.81 9.20
C VAL A 113 -4.33 3.50 9.28
N GLU A 114 -3.30 2.74 8.96
CA GLU A 114 -1.92 3.22 8.87
C GLU A 114 -1.52 3.34 7.41
N LEU A 115 -0.74 4.36 7.08
CA LEU A 115 -0.31 4.62 5.73
C LEU A 115 1.18 4.27 5.57
N LEU A 116 1.51 3.51 4.54
CA LEU A 116 2.89 3.31 4.08
C LEU A 116 3.03 4.02 2.74
N TYR A 117 3.67 5.19 2.74
CA TYR A 117 3.89 5.95 1.52
C TYR A 117 5.23 5.61 0.88
N LEU A 118 5.19 5.02 -0.31
CA LEU A 118 6.36 4.72 -1.13
C LEU A 118 6.65 5.93 -2.03
N GLN A 119 7.57 6.78 -1.58
CA GLN A 119 7.94 8.02 -2.25
C GLN A 119 9.11 7.80 -3.21
N GLY A 120 8.90 8.05 -4.49
CA GLY A 120 9.95 8.01 -5.51
C GLY A 120 9.94 9.27 -6.38
N SER A 121 11.10 9.67 -6.90
CA SER A 121 11.16 10.77 -7.86
C SER A 121 10.50 10.39 -9.20
N PRO A 122 10.02 11.36 -9.99
CA PRO A 122 9.48 11.11 -11.32
C PRO A 122 10.45 10.33 -12.22
N GLU A 123 11.74 10.63 -12.13
CA GLU A 123 12.80 9.98 -12.92
C GLU A 123 12.96 8.51 -12.51
N LEU A 124 13.00 8.23 -11.21
CA LEU A 124 13.10 6.86 -10.69
C LEU A 124 11.88 6.03 -11.12
N ILE A 125 10.68 6.56 -10.90
CA ILE A 125 9.44 5.88 -11.24
C ILE A 125 9.31 5.68 -12.75
N GLY A 126 9.68 6.69 -13.55
CA GLY A 126 9.71 6.58 -15.02
C GLY A 126 10.63 5.47 -15.51
N ARG A 127 11.86 5.35 -14.97
CA ARG A 127 12.77 4.24 -15.29
C ARG A 127 12.16 2.87 -14.92
N ARG A 128 11.55 2.77 -13.75
CA ARG A 128 10.88 1.55 -13.28
C ARG A 128 9.76 1.10 -14.20
N LEU A 129 8.92 2.02 -14.63
CA LEU A 129 7.82 1.72 -15.56
C LEU A 129 8.34 1.33 -16.94
N ALA A 130 9.38 2.01 -17.45
CA ALA A 130 10.00 1.67 -18.74
C ALA A 130 10.66 0.29 -18.77
N ALA A 131 11.18 -0.19 -17.62
CA ALA A 131 11.80 -1.51 -17.49
C ALA A 131 10.78 -2.66 -17.39
N ARG A 132 9.50 -2.37 -17.14
CA ARG A 132 8.44 -3.40 -17.04
C ARG A 132 7.97 -3.83 -18.42
N SER A 133 8.19 -5.10 -18.76
CA SER A 133 7.63 -5.72 -19.96
C SER A 133 6.10 -5.79 -19.87
N GLY A 134 5.39 -5.27 -20.88
CA GLY A 134 3.94 -5.41 -21.01
C GLY A 134 3.06 -4.39 -20.26
N HIS A 135 3.64 -3.41 -19.56
CA HIS A 135 2.90 -2.32 -18.92
C HIS A 135 3.38 -0.99 -19.47
N PHE A 136 2.80 -0.55 -20.57
CA PHE A 136 3.00 0.80 -21.07
C PHE A 136 2.03 1.75 -20.33
N MET A 137 2.59 2.59 -19.45
CA MET A 137 1.86 3.73 -18.92
C MET A 137 2.28 4.98 -19.72
N PRO A 138 1.34 5.68 -20.36
CA PRO A 138 1.66 6.96 -21.01
C PRO A 138 2.29 7.94 -20.00
N ALA A 139 3.33 8.65 -20.42
CA ALA A 139 4.02 9.62 -19.57
C ALA A 139 3.06 10.69 -19.00
N ALA A 140 2.05 11.10 -19.78
CA ALA A 140 1.02 12.04 -19.34
C ALA A 140 0.19 11.50 -18.16
N LEU A 141 -0.10 10.20 -18.11
CA LEU A 141 -0.80 9.57 -16.98
C LEU A 141 0.06 9.55 -15.73
N LEU A 142 1.33 9.24 -15.86
CA LEU A 142 2.26 9.30 -14.73
C LEU A 142 2.38 10.72 -14.19
N GLN A 143 2.54 11.71 -15.07
CA GLN A 143 2.59 13.13 -14.69
C GLN A 143 1.31 13.54 -13.94
N SER A 144 0.13 13.17 -14.43
CA SER A 144 -1.13 13.49 -13.76
C SER A 144 -1.23 12.89 -12.35
N GLN A 145 -0.59 11.76 -12.10
CA GLN A 145 -0.53 11.17 -10.76
C GLN A 145 0.40 11.96 -9.84
N PHE A 146 1.56 12.41 -10.32
CA PHE A 146 2.44 13.30 -9.55
C PHE A 146 1.78 14.65 -9.26
N ASP A 147 1.05 15.21 -10.21
CA ASP A 147 0.30 16.47 -10.04
C ASP A 147 -0.83 16.32 -9.00
N ALA A 148 -1.42 15.14 -8.91
CA ALA A 148 -2.48 14.82 -7.93
C ALA A 148 -1.95 14.41 -6.56
N LEU A 149 -0.66 14.07 -6.45
CA LEU A 149 -0.06 13.55 -5.24
C LEU A 149 0.08 14.65 -4.19
N GLU A 150 -0.58 14.47 -3.07
CA GLU A 150 -0.44 15.29 -1.87
C GLU A 150 0.39 14.50 -0.84
N PRO A 151 1.55 15.02 -0.38
CA PRO A 151 2.36 14.37 0.65
C PRO A 151 1.56 14.10 1.94
N LEU A 152 2.02 13.15 2.75
CA LEU A 152 1.40 12.89 4.04
C LEU A 152 1.54 14.11 4.95
N GLY A 153 0.42 14.54 5.55
CA GLY A 153 0.41 15.56 6.58
C GLY A 153 0.97 15.02 7.91
N ALA A 154 1.47 15.92 8.76
CA ALA A 154 2.00 15.55 10.07
C ALA A 154 0.93 14.96 11.02
N ASP A 155 -0.34 15.19 10.73
CA ASP A 155 -1.50 14.67 11.46
C ASP A 155 -1.99 13.32 10.92
N GLU A 156 -1.44 12.84 9.80
CA GLU A 156 -1.77 11.54 9.23
C GLU A 156 -0.91 10.43 9.83
N ARG A 157 -1.54 9.33 10.16
CA ARG A 157 -0.84 8.14 10.68
C ARG A 157 -0.15 7.41 9.54
N GLY A 158 1.15 7.57 9.41
CA GLY A 158 1.86 6.95 8.30
C GLY A 158 3.38 7.03 8.40
N VAL A 159 4.04 6.21 7.59
CA VAL A 159 5.49 6.19 7.38
C VAL A 159 5.77 6.53 5.93
N VAL A 160 6.73 7.40 5.67
CA VAL A 160 7.24 7.69 4.33
C VAL A 160 8.54 6.93 4.13
N ILE A 161 8.60 6.11 3.09
CA ILE A 161 9.84 5.44 2.68
C ILE A 161 10.29 6.00 1.34
N ASN A 162 11.48 6.60 1.32
CA ASN A 162 12.09 7.11 0.10
C ASN A 162 12.67 5.94 -0.70
N LEU A 163 12.16 5.76 -1.91
CA LEU A 163 12.61 4.71 -2.82
C LEU A 163 13.95 5.08 -3.46
N THR A 164 14.81 4.08 -3.63
CA THR A 164 16.09 4.15 -4.35
C THR A 164 16.11 3.17 -5.51
N ASP A 165 17.13 3.20 -6.34
CA ASP A 165 17.27 2.24 -7.45
C ASP A 165 17.30 0.78 -6.94
N ASP A 166 17.93 0.52 -5.80
CA ASP A 166 18.06 -0.81 -5.19
C ASP A 166 16.75 -1.30 -4.51
N SER A 167 15.75 -0.45 -4.39
CA SER A 167 14.47 -0.81 -3.72
C SER A 167 13.61 -1.80 -4.52
N GLN A 168 14.03 -2.21 -5.71
CA GLN A 168 13.29 -3.17 -6.55
C GLN A 168 13.76 -4.61 -6.40
N ASP A 169 14.96 -4.83 -5.93
CA ASP A 169 15.46 -6.17 -5.69
C ASP A 169 14.88 -6.78 -4.39
N VAL A 170 15.16 -8.06 -4.16
CA VAL A 170 14.67 -8.77 -2.99
C VAL A 170 15.21 -8.17 -1.69
N GLY A 171 16.47 -7.70 -1.70
CA GLY A 171 17.10 -7.05 -0.56
C GLY A 171 16.43 -5.72 -0.23
N GLY A 172 16.20 -4.87 -1.23
CA GLY A 172 15.48 -3.60 -1.06
C GLY A 172 14.05 -3.76 -0.60
N LEU A 173 13.34 -4.78 -1.09
CA LEU A 173 11.99 -5.11 -0.61
C LEU A 173 11.97 -5.45 0.89
N HIS A 174 12.90 -6.27 1.36
CA HIS A 174 13.01 -6.61 2.78
C HIS A 174 13.32 -5.38 3.63
N VAL A 175 14.23 -4.51 3.17
CA VAL A 175 14.55 -3.26 3.87
C VAL A 175 13.31 -2.38 4.02
N ILE A 176 12.49 -2.23 2.97
CA ILE A 176 11.24 -1.45 3.04
C ILE A 176 10.30 -2.04 4.10
N VAL A 177 10.07 -3.36 4.06
CA VAL A 177 9.15 -4.03 4.98
C VAL A 177 9.64 -3.92 6.42
N ASP A 178 10.92 -4.21 6.67
CA ASP A 178 11.49 -4.18 8.02
C ASP A 178 11.54 -2.75 8.58
N THR A 179 11.89 -1.75 7.77
CA THR A 179 11.86 -0.33 8.16
C THR A 179 10.45 0.09 8.56
N PHE A 180 9.45 -0.23 7.72
CA PHE A 180 8.07 0.09 8.06
C PHE A 180 7.62 -0.57 9.36
N LEU A 181 7.90 -1.85 9.56
CA LEU A 181 7.50 -2.58 10.76
C LEU A 181 8.17 -2.01 12.03
N ALA A 182 9.43 -1.60 11.95
CA ALA A 182 10.13 -0.96 13.07
C ALA A 182 9.49 0.39 13.44
N GLU A 183 9.22 1.25 12.47
CA GLU A 183 8.57 2.54 12.66
C GLU A 183 7.12 2.39 13.16
N PHE A 184 6.39 1.43 12.60
CA PHE A 184 5.03 1.10 13.03
C PHE A 184 5.00 0.66 14.49
N ALA A 185 5.89 -0.26 14.89
CA ALA A 185 5.98 -0.73 16.27
C ALA A 185 6.35 0.40 17.23
N ALA A 186 7.29 1.28 16.87
CA ALA A 186 7.69 2.42 17.70
C ALA A 186 6.52 3.38 18.00
N ARG A 187 5.62 3.56 17.03
CA ARG A 187 4.43 4.44 17.21
C ARG A 187 3.31 3.81 18.01
N GLN A 188 3.24 2.50 18.11
CA GLN A 188 2.23 1.82 18.94
C GLN A 188 2.56 1.92 20.45
N HIS A 189 3.79 2.27 20.80
CA HIS A 189 4.26 2.36 22.19
C HIS A 189 4.29 3.80 22.74
N ASN A 190 3.97 4.80 21.91
CA ASN A 190 3.83 6.21 22.31
C ASN A 190 2.35 6.63 22.35
#